data_bca0fd460a6977e688c70c3a362b22d0
#
_entry.id   bca0fd460a6977e688c70c3a362b22d0
#
_cell.length_a   1.000
_cell.length_b   1.000
_cell.length_c   1.000
_cell.angle_alpha   90.00
_cell.angle_beta   90.00
_cell.angle_gamma   90.00
#
_symmetry.space_group_name_H-M   'P 1'
#
loop_
_entity.id
_entity.type
_entity.pdbx_description
1 polymer ?
#
loop_
_entity_poly.entity_id
_entity_poly.type
_entity_poly.pdbx_seq_one_letter_code
_entity_poly.pdbx_strand_id
1 'polypeptide(L)'
;MEYVKIFDENYTYIKDESRDNVHLKGLWHETFHCWLIDEEYVYIQKRSTDKKDFPGLFDITAAGHILATETVEDGIREVEEELGLAVDLSRLRSKGAIRDIIELPNFHDYEFANVFLYQSIFVPSDFSLQVEEVASVHRVKKEAFIQLFLQEVEAVICTNIMDEAFTDINLSDFVPHDKTYFEEIARMIELS
;
A
#
# COMPACT_ATOMS: atom_id res chain seq x y z
N MET A 1 20.52 4.48 -8.53
CA MET A 1 20.55 3.79 -7.21
C MET A 1 19.78 4.70 -6.27
N GLU A 2 18.69 4.21 -5.73
CA GLU A 2 17.82 4.97 -4.82
C GLU A 2 18.40 4.95 -3.40
N TYR A 3 18.32 6.09 -2.73
CA TYR A 3 18.67 6.25 -1.33
C TYR A 3 17.42 6.62 -0.54
N VAL A 4 17.26 5.99 0.62
CA VAL A 4 16.18 6.25 1.58
C VAL A 4 16.76 6.59 2.94
N LYS A 5 15.98 7.29 3.75
CA LYS A 5 16.35 7.57 5.14
C LYS A 5 16.18 6.31 5.97
N ILE A 6 17.18 5.99 6.82
CA ILE A 6 17.05 4.92 7.79
C ILE A 6 16.93 5.46 9.20
N PHE A 7 16.20 4.71 10.04
CA PHE A 7 15.82 5.09 11.38
C PHE A 7 16.18 3.99 12.38
N ASP A 8 16.23 4.34 13.66
CA ASP A 8 16.21 3.35 14.74
C ASP A 8 14.78 2.88 15.05
N GLU A 9 14.64 1.91 15.94
CA GLU A 9 13.33 1.38 16.35
C GLU A 9 12.41 2.42 17.01
N ASN A 10 12.93 3.57 17.43
CA ASN A 10 12.15 4.66 18.01
C ASN A 10 11.79 5.74 16.99
N TYR A 11 11.97 5.43 15.67
CA TYR A 11 11.73 6.36 14.57
C TYR A 11 12.65 7.59 14.61
N THR A 12 13.89 7.42 15.12
CA THR A 12 14.91 8.46 15.10
C THR A 12 15.80 8.29 13.88
N TYR A 13 15.94 9.33 13.06
CA TYR A 13 16.78 9.32 11.87
C TYR A 13 18.25 9.01 12.21
N ILE A 14 18.87 8.13 11.44
CA ILE A 14 20.27 7.74 11.58
C ILE A 14 21.11 8.30 10.43
N LYS A 15 20.77 7.97 9.19
CA LYS A 15 21.48 8.35 7.97
C LYS A 15 20.68 7.98 6.73
N ASP A 16 21.19 8.36 5.57
CA ASP A 16 20.72 7.82 4.29
C ASP A 16 21.46 6.52 3.95
N GLU A 17 20.74 5.55 3.36
CA GLU A 17 21.30 4.26 2.93
C GLU A 17 20.69 3.87 1.58
N SER A 18 21.40 3.05 0.78
CA SER A 18 20.85 2.52 -0.46
C SER A 18 19.71 1.55 -0.19
N ARG A 19 18.65 1.60 -1.01
CA ARG A 19 17.48 0.73 -0.90
C ARG A 19 17.86 -0.76 -0.87
N ASP A 20 18.83 -1.18 -1.71
CA ASP A 20 19.29 -2.57 -1.74
C ASP A 20 19.88 -3.01 -0.39
N ASN A 21 20.67 -2.14 0.27
CA ASN A 21 21.23 -2.42 1.59
C ASN A 21 20.17 -2.42 2.70
N VAL A 22 19.15 -1.59 2.57
CA VAL A 22 18.04 -1.52 3.51
C VAL A 22 17.33 -2.86 3.58
N HIS A 23 16.91 -3.42 2.46
CA HIS A 23 16.24 -4.72 2.41
C HIS A 23 17.19 -5.90 2.71
N LEU A 24 18.46 -5.79 2.34
CA LEU A 24 19.44 -6.84 2.67
C LEU A 24 19.68 -6.97 4.18
N LYS A 25 19.60 -5.85 4.91
CA LYS A 25 19.95 -5.78 6.34
C LYS A 25 18.75 -5.65 7.27
N GLY A 26 17.55 -5.51 6.74
CA GLY A 26 16.35 -5.23 7.53
C GLY A 26 16.47 -3.92 8.31
N LEU A 27 16.76 -2.81 7.62
CA LEU A 27 16.87 -1.51 8.25
C LEU A 27 15.53 -0.78 8.20
N TRP A 28 15.13 -0.18 9.32
CA TRP A 28 13.92 0.63 9.38
C TRP A 28 14.02 1.84 8.46
N HIS A 29 13.02 2.00 7.60
CA HIS A 29 12.91 3.11 6.65
C HIS A 29 11.47 3.56 6.48
N GLU A 30 11.26 4.68 5.80
CA GLU A 30 9.94 5.23 5.54
C GLU A 30 9.37 4.77 4.21
N THR A 31 8.07 4.45 4.22
CA THR A 31 7.26 4.22 3.03
C THR A 31 6.00 5.08 3.06
N PHE A 32 5.44 5.31 1.89
CA PHE A 32 4.17 5.98 1.67
C PHE A 32 3.12 4.93 1.28
N HIS A 33 2.03 4.84 2.05
CA HIS A 33 0.93 3.92 1.80
C HIS A 33 -0.37 4.70 1.63
N CYS A 34 -0.95 4.69 0.45
CA CYS A 34 -2.20 5.39 0.16
C CYS A 34 -3.32 4.40 -0.17
N TRP A 35 -4.33 4.40 0.68
CA TRP A 35 -5.57 3.65 0.47
C TRP A 35 -6.61 4.57 -0.16
N LEU A 36 -7.04 4.26 -1.39
CA LEU A 36 -8.17 4.92 -2.01
C LEU A 36 -9.46 4.31 -1.49
N ILE A 37 -10.39 5.16 -1.10
CA ILE A 37 -11.70 4.75 -0.59
C ILE A 37 -12.81 5.63 -1.17
N ASP A 38 -14.01 5.08 -1.27
CA ASP A 38 -15.24 5.86 -1.46
C ASP A 38 -16.23 5.58 -0.31
N GLU A 39 -17.52 5.83 -0.47
CA GLU A 39 -18.52 5.56 0.58
C GLU A 39 -18.72 4.06 0.85
N GLU A 40 -18.58 3.20 -0.18
CA GLU A 40 -18.89 1.78 -0.13
C GLU A 40 -17.65 0.87 -0.22
N TYR A 41 -16.58 1.33 -0.87
CA TYR A 41 -15.47 0.48 -1.29
C TYR A 41 -14.11 0.96 -0.79
N VAL A 42 -13.22 -0.01 -0.62
CA VAL A 42 -11.76 0.16 -0.55
C VAL A 42 -11.17 -0.34 -1.87
N TYR A 43 -10.23 0.41 -2.41
CA TYR A 43 -9.54 0.04 -3.65
C TYR A 43 -8.20 -0.61 -3.31
N ILE A 44 -7.86 -1.68 -4.01
CA ILE A 44 -6.61 -2.43 -3.88
C ILE A 44 -5.97 -2.57 -5.25
N GLN A 45 -4.65 -2.54 -5.33
CA GLN A 45 -3.96 -2.88 -6.56
C GLN A 45 -3.63 -4.38 -6.63
N LYS A 46 -3.55 -4.90 -7.85
CA LYS A 46 -2.87 -6.15 -8.14
C LYS A 46 -1.53 -5.83 -8.76
N ARG A 47 -0.45 -6.24 -8.10
CA ARG A 47 0.93 -5.99 -8.54
C ARG A 47 1.20 -6.64 -9.90
N SER A 48 2.00 -6.00 -10.72
CA SER A 48 2.44 -6.59 -11.99
C SER A 48 3.21 -7.89 -11.75
N THR A 49 3.10 -8.82 -12.70
CA THR A 49 3.92 -10.05 -12.71
C THR A 49 5.38 -9.76 -13.01
N ASP A 50 5.72 -8.56 -13.50
CA ASP A 50 7.06 -8.11 -13.80
C ASP A 50 7.81 -7.57 -12.58
N LYS A 51 7.10 -7.32 -11.46
CA LYS A 51 7.71 -6.91 -10.20
C LYS A 51 8.66 -7.99 -9.67
N LYS A 52 9.80 -7.56 -9.15
CA LYS A 52 10.79 -8.44 -8.51
C LYS A 52 10.25 -9.08 -7.24
N ASP A 53 9.61 -8.26 -6.41
CA ASP A 53 9.13 -8.65 -5.10
C ASP A 53 7.60 -8.76 -5.12
N PHE A 54 7.06 -9.89 -4.65
CA PHE A 54 5.63 -10.18 -4.55
C PHE A 54 4.83 -9.99 -5.86
N PRO A 55 5.28 -10.57 -7.01
CA PRO A 55 4.57 -10.42 -8.28
C PRO A 55 3.17 -11.03 -8.23
N GLY A 56 2.19 -10.32 -8.77
CA GLY A 56 0.81 -10.79 -8.93
C GLY A 56 -0.02 -10.87 -7.65
N LEU A 57 0.51 -10.48 -6.49
CA LEU A 57 -0.26 -10.35 -5.26
C LEU A 57 -1.06 -9.05 -5.23
N PHE A 58 -2.09 -9.02 -4.40
CA PHE A 58 -2.80 -7.80 -4.06
C PHE A 58 -2.02 -6.98 -3.05
N ASP A 59 -2.21 -5.67 -3.07
CA ASP A 59 -1.47 -4.74 -2.25
C ASP A 59 -2.30 -3.47 -1.97
N ILE A 60 -1.73 -2.56 -1.18
CA ILE A 60 -2.21 -1.20 -0.94
C ILE A 60 -2.53 -0.55 -2.29
N THR A 61 -3.50 0.35 -2.36
CA THR A 61 -3.90 0.95 -3.65
C THR A 61 -2.74 1.61 -4.37
N ALA A 62 -1.89 2.36 -3.67
CA ALA A 62 -0.59 2.86 -4.16
C ALA A 62 0.40 2.92 -3.00
N ALA A 63 1.63 2.46 -3.22
CA ALA A 63 2.66 2.45 -2.18
C ALA A 63 4.07 2.51 -2.76
N GLY A 64 4.95 3.22 -2.06
CA GLY A 64 6.35 3.27 -2.46
C GLY A 64 7.28 3.83 -1.39
N HIS A 65 8.57 3.74 -1.67
CA HIS A 65 9.61 4.25 -0.79
C HIS A 65 9.68 5.79 -0.85
N ILE A 66 9.91 6.40 0.31
CA ILE A 66 10.20 7.83 0.40
C ILE A 66 11.70 8.01 0.22
N LEU A 67 12.09 8.72 -0.84
CA LEU A 67 13.50 8.96 -1.12
C LEU A 67 14.14 9.85 -0.04
N ALA A 68 15.46 9.73 0.14
CA ALA A 68 16.19 10.50 1.16
C ALA A 68 16.03 12.03 1.02
N THR A 69 15.74 12.51 -0.19
CA THR A 69 15.53 13.93 -0.50
C THR A 69 14.07 14.37 -0.39
N GLU A 70 13.16 13.45 -0.12
CA GLU A 70 11.70 13.67 -0.06
C GLU A 70 11.21 13.86 1.37
N THR A 71 10.05 14.49 1.48
CA THR A 71 9.19 14.46 2.66
C THR A 71 8.19 13.31 2.53
N VAL A 72 7.48 12.98 3.61
CA VAL A 72 6.44 11.94 3.59
C VAL A 72 5.33 12.29 2.61
N GLU A 73 4.97 13.57 2.50
CA GLU A 73 3.92 14.06 1.60
C GLU A 73 4.31 13.96 0.12
N ASP A 74 5.60 14.03 -0.20
CA ASP A 74 6.09 13.87 -1.58
C ASP A 74 5.82 12.45 -2.12
N GLY A 75 5.62 11.46 -1.23
CA GLY A 75 5.22 10.11 -1.59
C GLY A 75 3.90 10.02 -2.37
N ILE A 76 3.08 11.10 -2.38
CA ILE A 76 1.85 11.17 -3.19
C ILE A 76 2.12 10.95 -4.69
N ARG A 77 3.34 11.19 -5.17
CA ARG A 77 3.75 10.91 -6.55
C ARG A 77 3.50 9.45 -6.95
N GLU A 78 3.58 8.51 -6.02
CA GLU A 78 3.31 7.09 -6.28
C GLU A 78 1.88 6.87 -6.81
N VAL A 79 0.89 7.65 -6.31
CA VAL A 79 -0.49 7.57 -6.81
C VAL A 79 -0.57 8.06 -8.26
N GLU A 80 0.17 9.12 -8.61
CA GLU A 80 0.21 9.64 -9.97
C GLU A 80 1.02 8.72 -10.90
N GLU A 81 2.16 8.21 -10.44
CA GLU A 81 3.04 7.34 -11.22
C GLU A 81 2.42 5.96 -11.47
N GLU A 82 1.94 5.28 -10.43
CA GLU A 82 1.41 3.92 -10.53
C GLU A 82 0.00 3.88 -11.13
N LEU A 83 -0.86 4.83 -10.76
CA LEU A 83 -2.29 4.80 -11.10
C LEU A 83 -2.72 5.85 -12.12
N GLY A 84 -1.88 6.85 -12.41
CA GLY A 84 -2.21 7.96 -13.29
C GLY A 84 -3.26 8.92 -12.71
N LEU A 85 -3.55 8.83 -11.41
CA LEU A 85 -4.55 9.65 -10.73
C LEU A 85 -3.97 11.00 -10.31
N ALA A 86 -4.59 12.10 -10.76
CA ALA A 86 -4.32 13.41 -10.19
C ALA A 86 -4.95 13.55 -8.80
N VAL A 87 -4.13 13.77 -7.78
CA VAL A 87 -4.57 13.81 -6.39
C VAL A 87 -4.69 15.25 -5.88
N ASP A 88 -5.84 15.57 -5.31
CA ASP A 88 -6.03 16.80 -4.55
C ASP A 88 -5.50 16.62 -3.12
N LEU A 89 -4.36 17.22 -2.82
CA LEU A 89 -3.71 17.14 -1.51
C LEU A 89 -4.63 17.57 -0.35
N SER A 90 -5.60 18.45 -0.59
CA SER A 90 -6.55 18.88 0.45
C SER A 90 -7.47 17.75 0.92
N ARG A 91 -7.59 16.68 0.14
CA ARG A 91 -8.40 15.48 0.43
C ARG A 91 -7.59 14.32 0.97
N LEU A 92 -6.26 14.41 0.92
CA LEU A 92 -5.36 13.41 1.48
C LEU A 92 -5.37 13.51 3.01
N ARG A 93 -5.68 12.43 3.68
CA ARG A 93 -5.77 12.41 5.15
C ARG A 93 -4.72 11.47 5.72
N SER A 94 -3.69 12.06 6.34
CA SER A 94 -2.70 11.29 7.10
C SER A 94 -3.35 10.58 8.29
N LYS A 95 -2.99 9.33 8.47
CA LYS A 95 -3.40 8.47 9.59
C LYS A 95 -2.24 8.15 10.54
N GLY A 96 -1.05 8.67 10.23
CA GLY A 96 0.18 8.41 10.98
C GLY A 96 1.00 7.29 10.41
N ALA A 97 2.08 6.95 11.10
CA ALA A 97 2.97 5.85 10.72
C ALA A 97 2.66 4.58 11.51
N ILE A 98 2.58 3.46 10.81
CA ILE A 98 2.44 2.12 11.37
C ILE A 98 3.74 1.38 11.12
N ARG A 99 4.18 0.55 12.07
CA ARG A 99 5.26 -0.40 11.82
C ARG A 99 4.72 -1.55 11.00
N ASP A 100 5.44 -1.87 9.95
CA ASP A 100 5.20 -3.06 9.14
C ASP A 100 6.50 -3.84 8.99
N ILE A 101 6.44 -5.15 9.15
CA ILE A 101 7.61 -6.03 9.11
C ILE A 101 7.30 -7.21 8.22
N ILE A 102 8.05 -7.33 7.13
CA ILE A 102 8.02 -8.52 6.28
C ILE A 102 9.37 -9.22 6.38
N GLU A 103 9.37 -10.45 6.90
CA GLU A 103 10.56 -11.28 7.00
C GLU A 103 10.42 -12.56 6.18
N LEU A 104 11.26 -12.69 5.16
CA LEU A 104 11.41 -13.89 4.36
C LEU A 104 12.89 -14.32 4.35
N PRO A 105 13.25 -15.54 3.96
CA PRO A 105 14.61 -16.06 4.07
C PRO A 105 15.73 -15.20 3.46
N ASN A 106 15.42 -14.35 2.47
CA ASN A 106 16.39 -13.48 1.80
C ASN A 106 15.82 -12.07 1.54
N PHE A 107 14.78 -11.68 2.26
CA PHE A 107 14.12 -10.39 2.12
C PHE A 107 13.63 -9.91 3.48
N HIS A 108 14.09 -8.74 3.88
CA HIS A 108 13.74 -8.09 5.13
C HIS A 108 13.24 -6.70 4.83
N ASP A 109 11.98 -6.44 5.12
CA ASP A 109 11.36 -5.14 4.90
C ASP A 109 10.81 -4.62 6.23
N TYR A 110 11.44 -3.58 6.77
CA TYR A 110 11.12 -2.99 8.06
C TYR A 110 10.71 -1.55 7.84
N GLU A 111 9.41 -1.31 7.83
CA GLU A 111 8.84 -0.05 7.42
C GLU A 111 8.22 0.73 8.58
N PHE A 112 8.43 2.04 8.56
CA PHE A 112 7.48 3.00 9.10
C PHE A 112 6.57 3.41 7.95
N ALA A 113 5.47 2.66 7.78
CA ALA A 113 4.48 2.89 6.76
C ALA A 113 3.64 4.12 7.09
N ASN A 114 3.88 5.22 6.39
CA ASN A 114 3.12 6.45 6.52
C ASN A 114 1.80 6.29 5.77
N VAL A 115 0.72 6.05 6.51
CA VAL A 115 -0.59 5.70 5.95
C VAL A 115 -1.42 6.94 5.69
N PHE A 116 -1.98 6.98 4.48
CA PHE A 116 -2.92 8.00 4.03
C PHE A 116 -4.21 7.36 3.52
N LEU A 117 -5.32 8.02 3.78
CA LEU A 117 -6.60 7.73 3.12
C LEU A 117 -6.92 8.87 2.15
N TYR A 118 -7.28 8.52 0.93
CA TYR A 118 -7.78 9.44 -0.06
C TYR A 118 -9.20 9.06 -0.46
N GLN A 119 -10.16 9.90 -0.05
CA GLN A 119 -11.57 9.64 -0.30
C GLN A 119 -12.05 10.40 -1.54
N SER A 120 -12.55 9.65 -2.52
CA SER A 120 -13.15 10.17 -3.75
C SER A 120 -14.15 9.18 -4.34
N ILE A 121 -14.89 9.62 -5.34
CA ILE A 121 -15.63 8.73 -6.23
C ILE A 121 -14.71 8.45 -7.42
N PHE A 122 -14.49 7.18 -7.71
CA PHE A 122 -13.61 6.75 -8.80
C PHE A 122 -14.39 6.04 -9.89
N VAL A 123 -14.05 6.35 -11.13
CA VAL A 123 -14.55 5.63 -12.32
C VAL A 123 -13.37 5.04 -13.10
N PRO A 124 -13.56 3.98 -13.88
CA PRO A 124 -12.46 3.33 -14.61
C PRO A 124 -11.59 4.27 -15.43
N SER A 125 -12.19 5.30 -16.05
CA SER A 125 -11.47 6.28 -16.87
C SER A 125 -10.54 7.21 -16.09
N ASP A 126 -10.60 7.24 -14.78
CA ASP A 126 -9.70 8.05 -13.93
C ASP A 126 -8.32 7.40 -13.84
N PHE A 127 -8.23 6.09 -14.11
CA PHE A 127 -7.01 5.32 -13.95
C PHE A 127 -6.24 5.18 -15.27
N SER A 128 -4.93 5.42 -15.20
CA SER A 128 -3.96 5.16 -16.28
C SER A 128 -2.77 4.42 -15.70
N LEU A 129 -2.90 3.10 -15.58
CA LEU A 129 -1.96 2.26 -14.84
C LEU A 129 -0.58 2.19 -15.51
N GLN A 130 0.47 2.30 -14.70
CA GLN A 130 1.83 1.92 -15.08
C GLN A 130 1.93 0.39 -15.04
N VAL A 131 1.74 -0.25 -16.19
CA VAL A 131 1.53 -1.71 -16.30
C VAL A 131 2.72 -2.55 -15.82
N GLU A 132 3.92 -1.98 -15.78
CA GLU A 132 5.12 -2.58 -15.20
C GLU A 132 5.05 -2.70 -13.68
N GLU A 133 4.25 -1.84 -13.04
CA GLU A 133 4.08 -1.79 -11.58
C GLU A 133 2.73 -2.38 -11.16
N VAL A 134 1.65 -1.99 -11.82
CA VAL A 134 0.26 -2.33 -11.46
C VAL A 134 -0.45 -3.03 -12.62
N ALA A 135 -0.82 -4.29 -12.42
CA ALA A 135 -1.55 -5.07 -13.42
C ALA A 135 -3.02 -4.67 -13.50
N SER A 136 -3.67 -4.37 -12.36
CA SER A 136 -5.08 -3.98 -12.30
C SER A 136 -5.43 -3.37 -10.94
N VAL A 137 -6.53 -2.62 -10.91
CA VAL A 137 -7.13 -2.10 -9.68
C VAL A 137 -8.46 -2.79 -9.44
N HIS A 138 -8.72 -3.16 -8.20
CA HIS A 138 -9.93 -3.82 -7.76
C HIS A 138 -10.58 -3.06 -6.62
N ARG A 139 -11.87 -3.26 -6.42
CA ARG A 139 -12.61 -2.72 -5.28
C ARG A 139 -13.19 -3.84 -4.43
N VAL A 140 -13.17 -3.66 -3.12
CA VAL A 140 -13.75 -4.56 -2.11
C VAL A 140 -14.72 -3.75 -1.28
N LYS A 141 -15.90 -4.30 -0.95
CA LYS A 141 -16.81 -3.61 -0.03
C LYS A 141 -16.13 -3.35 1.31
N LYS A 142 -16.24 -2.14 1.86
CA LYS A 142 -15.59 -1.74 3.11
C LYS A 142 -15.81 -2.74 4.25
N GLU A 143 -17.05 -3.17 4.47
CA GLU A 143 -17.38 -4.13 5.52
C GLU A 143 -16.64 -5.46 5.30
N ALA A 144 -16.65 -5.99 4.08
CA ALA A 144 -15.96 -7.23 3.75
C ALA A 144 -14.43 -7.10 3.89
N PHE A 145 -13.86 -5.97 3.45
CA PHE A 145 -12.43 -5.67 3.60
C PHE A 145 -12.02 -5.64 5.08
N ILE A 146 -12.80 -4.96 5.92
CA ILE A 146 -12.56 -4.89 7.37
C ILE A 146 -12.61 -6.28 7.99
N GLN A 147 -13.64 -7.08 7.68
CA GLN A 147 -13.78 -8.45 8.19
C GLN A 147 -12.61 -9.36 7.75
N LEU A 148 -12.13 -9.21 6.50
CA LEU A 148 -10.98 -9.97 6.00
C LEU A 148 -9.70 -9.58 6.76
N PHE A 149 -9.45 -8.29 6.93
CA PHE A 149 -8.24 -7.78 7.58
C PHE A 149 -8.23 -8.04 9.10
N LEU A 150 -9.41 -8.10 9.73
CA LEU A 150 -9.57 -8.54 11.11
C LEU A 150 -9.59 -10.08 11.25
N GLN A 151 -9.48 -10.82 10.14
CA GLN A 151 -9.53 -12.29 10.09
C GLN A 151 -10.84 -12.88 10.65
N GLU A 152 -11.94 -12.16 10.50
CA GLU A 152 -13.28 -12.61 10.87
C GLU A 152 -13.92 -13.50 9.78
N VAL A 153 -13.43 -13.37 8.55
CA VAL A 153 -13.80 -14.18 7.38
C VAL A 153 -12.55 -14.69 6.67
N GLU A 154 -12.65 -15.85 6.01
CA GLU A 154 -11.52 -16.45 5.30
C GLU A 154 -11.29 -15.84 3.92
N ALA A 155 -12.35 -15.44 3.23
CA ALA A 155 -12.29 -14.88 1.89
C ALA A 155 -13.40 -13.86 1.65
N VAL A 156 -13.16 -12.96 0.69
CA VAL A 156 -14.12 -11.95 0.24
C VAL A 156 -14.05 -11.80 -1.28
N ILE A 157 -15.10 -11.22 -1.86
CA ILE A 157 -15.13 -10.93 -3.29
C ILE A 157 -14.53 -9.54 -3.54
N CYS A 158 -13.57 -9.45 -4.44
CA CYS A 158 -13.16 -8.20 -5.06
C CYS A 158 -13.66 -8.13 -6.52
N THR A 159 -13.80 -6.92 -7.03
CA THR A 159 -14.26 -6.64 -8.39
C THR A 159 -13.20 -5.81 -9.10
N ASN A 160 -12.72 -6.28 -10.25
CA ASN A 160 -11.85 -5.48 -11.10
C ASN A 160 -12.64 -4.27 -11.65
N ILE A 161 -12.11 -3.07 -11.50
CA ILE A 161 -12.83 -1.84 -11.87
C ILE A 161 -12.97 -1.64 -13.38
N MET A 162 -12.14 -2.31 -14.19
CA MET A 162 -12.12 -2.11 -15.66
C MET A 162 -13.11 -3.01 -16.38
N ASP A 163 -13.27 -4.25 -15.99
CA ASP A 163 -14.09 -5.27 -16.67
C ASP A 163 -15.20 -5.87 -15.80
N GLU A 164 -15.32 -5.38 -14.56
CA GLU A 164 -16.30 -5.84 -13.55
C GLU A 164 -16.18 -7.36 -13.21
N ALA A 165 -15.04 -7.97 -13.51
CA ALA A 165 -14.80 -9.37 -13.17
C ALA A 165 -14.66 -9.57 -11.65
N PHE A 166 -15.32 -10.58 -11.14
CA PHE A 166 -15.28 -10.96 -9.71
C PHE A 166 -14.17 -11.98 -9.44
N THR A 167 -13.51 -11.82 -8.30
CA THR A 167 -12.49 -12.76 -7.82
C THR A 167 -12.65 -12.95 -6.32
N ASP A 168 -12.64 -14.21 -5.86
CA ASP A 168 -12.51 -14.52 -4.44
C ASP A 168 -11.05 -14.30 -4.03
N ILE A 169 -10.85 -13.55 -2.97
CA ILE A 169 -9.52 -13.25 -2.41
C ILE A 169 -9.49 -13.51 -0.91
N ASN A 170 -8.34 -13.92 -0.42
CA ASN A 170 -8.07 -14.13 1.00
C ASN A 170 -6.75 -13.44 1.38
N LEU A 171 -6.36 -13.42 2.65
CA LEU A 171 -5.13 -12.73 3.08
C LEU A 171 -3.85 -13.28 2.46
N SER A 172 -3.80 -14.55 2.06
CA SER A 172 -2.63 -15.11 1.39
C SER A 172 -2.45 -14.65 -0.06
N ASP A 173 -3.45 -13.98 -0.63
CA ASP A 173 -3.38 -13.35 -1.94
C ASP A 173 -2.81 -11.92 -1.86
N PHE A 174 -2.58 -11.40 -0.66
CA PHE A 174 -1.95 -10.10 -0.42
C PHE A 174 -0.45 -10.22 -0.17
N VAL A 175 0.28 -9.12 -0.39
CA VAL A 175 1.63 -8.95 0.15
C VAL A 175 1.58 -9.26 1.64
N PRO A 176 2.52 -10.08 2.17
CA PRO A 176 2.43 -10.62 3.53
C PRO A 176 2.83 -9.59 4.60
N HIS A 177 2.10 -8.46 4.64
CA HIS A 177 2.23 -7.46 5.70
C HIS A 177 2.01 -8.07 7.08
N ASP A 178 2.56 -7.42 8.11
CA ASP A 178 2.36 -7.85 9.49
C ASP A 178 0.87 -7.86 9.87
N LYS A 179 0.49 -8.81 10.70
CA LYS A 179 -0.89 -8.90 11.19
C LYS A 179 -1.38 -7.61 11.82
N THR A 180 -0.52 -6.95 12.59
CA THR A 180 -0.84 -5.68 13.25
C THR A 180 -1.11 -4.57 12.23
N TYR A 181 -0.35 -4.56 11.11
CA TYR A 181 -0.59 -3.65 10.01
C TYR A 181 -2.02 -3.82 9.46
N PHE A 182 -2.42 -5.05 9.11
CA PHE A 182 -3.77 -5.33 8.61
C PHE A 182 -4.87 -4.88 9.59
N GLU A 183 -4.71 -5.18 10.88
CA GLU A 183 -5.67 -4.78 11.90
C GLU A 183 -5.78 -3.26 12.05
N GLU A 184 -4.66 -2.53 12.01
CA GLU A 184 -4.67 -1.06 12.10
C GLU A 184 -5.31 -0.42 10.86
N ILE A 185 -5.05 -0.94 9.66
CA ILE A 185 -5.71 -0.48 8.43
C ILE A 185 -7.23 -0.70 8.50
N ALA A 186 -7.68 -1.88 8.94
CA ALA A 186 -9.11 -2.16 9.11
C ALA A 186 -9.77 -1.12 10.03
N ARG A 187 -9.16 -0.84 11.19
CA ARG A 187 -9.67 0.16 12.14
C ARG A 187 -9.70 1.58 11.57
N MET A 188 -8.66 1.97 10.80
CA MET A 188 -8.61 3.29 10.17
C MET A 188 -9.71 3.48 9.12
N ILE A 189 -10.00 2.41 8.35
CA ILE A 189 -11.07 2.42 7.35
C ILE A 189 -12.45 2.41 8.01
N GLU A 190 -12.64 1.67 9.10
CA GLU A 190 -13.89 1.64 9.87
C GLU A 190 -14.27 3.04 10.42
N LEU A 191 -13.27 3.84 10.78
CA LEU A 191 -13.42 5.20 11.32
C LEU A 191 -13.45 6.30 10.24
N SER A 192 -13.47 5.94 8.96
CA SER A 192 -13.39 6.89 7.83
C SER A 192 -14.74 7.32 7.26
#